data_8e071fc6b5ad7464eea74f13e01abd62
#
_entry.id   8e071fc6b5ad7464eea74f13e01abd62
#
_cell.length_a   1.000
_cell.length_b   1.000
_cell.length_c   1.000
_cell.angle_alpha   90.00
_cell.angle_beta   90.00
_cell.angle_gamma   90.00
#
_symmetry.space_group_name_H-M   'P 1'
#
loop_
_entity.id
_entity.type
_entity.pdbx_description
1 polymer ?
#
loop_
_entity_poly.entity_id
_entity_poly.type
_entity_poly.pdbx_seq_one_letter_code
_entity_poly.pdbx_strand_id
1 'polypeptide(L)'
;DIRLLGRDPAADRSVMEEVGLVLDSGFFPPEMDALHLGKALSKIYKRWDRAAYRAYLERFQIESGKKIKAYSRGMVMKLSLAAALSHGAKLLLLDEATSGLDPIVRDDILDILYDYIQDEGHSVFLSSHITGDLEKLADYITFIHQGKIFLSGEKDTLLETYGLFHGSREQLAELAPATVVGYRDSDFGVTALVKRYEMPGDLAVENATLDDLMLYSIKGKKPGKERR
;
A
#
# COMPACT_ATOMS: atom_id res chain seq x y z
N ASP A 1 3.25 21.89 3.14
CA ASP A 1 1.87 21.95 3.67
C ASP A 1 1.27 20.56 3.65
N ILE A 2 0.54 20.20 4.72
CA ILE A 2 -0.21 18.95 4.81
C ILE A 2 -1.69 19.31 4.79
N ARG A 3 -2.47 18.61 3.95
CA ARG A 3 -3.93 18.71 3.94
C ARG A 3 -4.54 17.31 4.01
N LEU A 4 -5.51 17.13 4.90
CA LEU A 4 -6.30 15.92 5.03
C LEU A 4 -7.75 16.25 4.64
N LEU A 5 -8.29 15.54 3.67
CA LEU A 5 -9.64 15.83 3.12
C LEU A 5 -9.84 17.32 2.78
N GLY A 6 -8.80 17.94 2.18
CA GLY A 6 -8.78 19.36 1.80
C GLY A 6 -8.56 20.37 2.93
N ARG A 7 -8.47 19.94 4.20
CA ARG A 7 -8.34 20.81 5.39
C ARG A 7 -6.93 20.72 5.99
N ASP A 8 -6.47 21.82 6.56
CA ASP A 8 -5.22 21.87 7.33
C ASP A 8 -5.47 21.32 8.73
N PRO A 9 -4.87 20.18 9.15
CA PRO A 9 -5.10 19.59 10.45
C PRO A 9 -4.53 20.43 11.62
N ALA A 10 -3.62 21.38 11.35
CA ALA A 10 -3.12 22.30 12.36
C ALA A 10 -4.12 23.42 12.65
N ALA A 11 -4.86 23.86 11.64
CA ALA A 11 -5.88 24.90 11.76
C ALA A 11 -7.26 24.33 12.15
N ASP A 12 -7.62 23.17 11.61
CA ASP A 12 -8.91 22.51 11.87
C ASP A 12 -8.70 21.06 12.34
N ARG A 13 -8.62 20.88 13.65
CA ARG A 13 -8.47 19.55 14.26
C ARG A 13 -9.69 18.64 14.10
N SER A 14 -10.86 19.19 13.73
CA SER A 14 -12.06 18.36 13.53
C SER A 14 -11.91 17.38 12.38
N VAL A 15 -10.99 17.63 11.45
CA VAL A 15 -10.67 16.69 10.36
C VAL A 15 -10.21 15.32 10.89
N MET A 16 -9.56 15.29 12.06
CA MET A 16 -9.08 14.04 12.67
C MET A 16 -10.22 13.11 13.11
N GLU A 17 -11.43 13.63 13.29
CA GLU A 17 -12.61 12.78 13.54
C GLU A 17 -13.04 11.98 12.31
N GLU A 18 -12.54 12.35 11.12
CA GLU A 18 -12.82 11.68 9.84
C GLU A 18 -11.63 10.87 9.35
N VAL A 19 -10.57 10.75 10.15
CA VAL A 19 -9.36 10.00 9.82
C VAL A 19 -9.23 8.79 10.75
N GLY A 20 -9.14 7.61 10.16
CA GLY A 20 -8.82 6.37 10.85
C GLY A 20 -7.32 6.07 10.71
N LEU A 21 -6.66 5.81 11.83
CA LEU A 21 -5.23 5.49 11.85
C LEU A 21 -5.03 4.02 12.22
N VAL A 22 -4.26 3.30 11.42
CA VAL A 22 -3.89 1.91 11.63
C VAL A 22 -2.37 1.80 11.49
N LEU A 23 -1.68 1.57 12.59
CA LEU A 23 -0.22 1.47 12.64
C LEU A 23 0.22 0.01 12.85
N ASP A 24 1.40 -0.32 12.35
CA ASP A 24 2.04 -1.63 12.51
C ASP A 24 2.13 -2.08 13.98
N SER A 25 2.53 -1.19 14.89
CA SER A 25 2.54 -1.45 16.31
C SER A 25 1.25 -0.91 16.95
N GLY A 26 0.39 -1.80 17.41
CA GLY A 26 -0.82 -1.40 18.11
C GLY A 26 -0.52 -0.48 19.31
N PHE A 27 -1.24 0.63 19.41
CA PHE A 27 -1.09 1.63 20.49
C PHE A 27 -2.22 1.55 21.51
N PHE A 28 -3.01 0.49 21.47
CA PHE A 28 -4.08 0.28 22.46
C PHE A 28 -3.51 -0.18 23.80
N PRO A 29 -4.12 0.25 24.93
CA PRO A 29 -3.69 -0.18 26.25
C PRO A 29 -3.73 -1.70 26.39
N PRO A 30 -2.60 -2.38 26.69
CA PRO A 30 -2.48 -3.83 26.66
C PRO A 30 -3.36 -4.57 27.69
N GLU A 31 -3.75 -3.89 28.76
CA GLU A 31 -4.59 -4.44 29.82
C GLU A 31 -6.10 -4.33 29.54
N MET A 32 -6.50 -3.60 28.51
CA MET A 32 -7.88 -3.54 28.06
C MET A 32 -8.23 -4.78 27.24
N ASP A 33 -9.52 -5.08 27.17
CA ASP A 33 -10.13 -5.94 26.16
C ASP A 33 -10.83 -5.10 25.09
N ALA A 34 -11.30 -5.72 24.01
CA ALA A 34 -11.93 -5.02 22.89
C ALA A 34 -13.22 -4.28 23.31
N LEU A 35 -14.01 -4.80 24.26
CA LEU A 35 -15.26 -4.15 24.72
C LEU A 35 -14.96 -2.89 25.52
N HIS A 36 -13.99 -2.95 26.42
CA HIS A 36 -13.56 -1.78 27.19
C HIS A 36 -12.92 -0.72 26.28
N LEU A 37 -12.13 -1.15 25.29
CA LEU A 37 -11.59 -0.24 24.28
C LEU A 37 -12.72 0.48 23.53
N GLY A 38 -13.71 -0.24 22.98
CA GLY A 38 -14.85 0.37 22.28
C GLY A 38 -15.64 1.34 23.16
N LYS A 39 -15.79 1.04 24.47
CA LYS A 39 -16.42 1.95 25.44
C LYS A 39 -15.58 3.21 25.66
N ALA A 40 -14.25 3.11 25.67
CA ALA A 40 -13.35 4.26 25.78
C ALA A 40 -13.41 5.14 24.52
N LEU A 41 -13.29 4.53 23.33
CA LEU A 41 -13.33 5.22 22.04
C LEU A 41 -14.68 5.91 21.80
N SER A 42 -15.80 5.33 22.26
CA SER A 42 -17.13 5.96 22.15
C SER A 42 -17.29 7.25 22.95
N LYS A 43 -16.35 7.59 23.84
CA LYS A 43 -16.30 8.89 24.55
C LYS A 43 -15.42 9.91 23.85
N ILE A 44 -14.58 9.46 22.92
CA ILE A 44 -13.62 10.28 22.17
C ILE A 44 -14.22 10.69 20.83
N TYR A 45 -14.74 9.73 20.07
CA TYR A 45 -15.27 9.97 18.74
C TYR A 45 -16.77 10.26 18.79
N LYS A 46 -17.19 11.42 18.28
CA LYS A 46 -18.60 11.85 18.28
C LYS A 46 -19.50 10.97 17.41
N ARG A 47 -18.94 10.45 16.30
CA ARG A 47 -19.65 9.60 15.33
C ARG A 47 -19.43 8.10 15.58
N TRP A 48 -19.05 7.72 16.80
CA TRP A 48 -18.83 6.32 17.15
C TRP A 48 -20.11 5.49 17.02
N ASP A 49 -20.05 4.48 16.16
CA ASP A 49 -21.11 3.49 15.98
C ASP A 49 -20.78 2.21 16.77
N ARG A 50 -21.51 2.01 17.88
CA ARG A 50 -21.35 0.84 18.74
C ARG A 50 -21.83 -0.46 18.09
N ALA A 51 -22.87 -0.37 17.22
CA ALA A 51 -23.41 -1.53 16.54
C ALA A 51 -22.43 -2.00 15.45
N ALA A 52 -21.92 -1.07 14.65
CA ALA A 52 -20.86 -1.36 13.67
C ALA A 52 -19.61 -1.93 14.32
N TYR A 53 -19.15 -1.37 15.45
CA TYR A 53 -17.98 -1.90 16.15
C TYR A 53 -18.17 -3.35 16.56
N ARG A 54 -19.32 -3.71 17.15
CA ARG A 54 -19.62 -5.10 17.52
C ARG A 54 -19.67 -6.01 16.30
N ALA A 55 -20.32 -5.57 15.22
CA ALA A 55 -20.37 -6.31 13.97
C ALA A 55 -18.97 -6.57 13.39
N TYR A 56 -18.07 -5.58 13.46
CA TYR A 56 -16.66 -5.79 13.06
C TYR A 56 -15.92 -6.74 13.98
N LEU A 57 -16.11 -6.68 15.31
CA LEU A 57 -15.49 -7.67 16.21
C LEU A 57 -15.93 -9.09 15.88
N GLU A 58 -17.21 -9.29 15.56
CA GLU A 58 -17.75 -10.59 15.15
C GLU A 58 -17.20 -11.02 13.78
N ARG A 59 -17.27 -10.14 12.76
CA ARG A 59 -16.74 -10.39 11.41
C ARG A 59 -15.25 -10.78 11.45
N PHE A 60 -14.47 -10.11 12.28
CA PHE A 60 -13.03 -10.32 12.40
C PHE A 60 -12.66 -11.43 13.38
N GLN A 61 -13.65 -12.07 14.00
CA GLN A 61 -13.48 -13.14 14.99
C GLN A 61 -12.59 -12.71 16.18
N ILE A 62 -12.76 -11.47 16.65
CA ILE A 62 -12.02 -10.95 17.79
C ILE A 62 -12.63 -11.48 19.09
N GLU A 63 -11.83 -12.18 19.90
CA GLU A 63 -12.21 -12.64 21.24
C GLU A 63 -12.34 -11.44 22.19
N SER A 64 -13.51 -10.83 22.25
CA SER A 64 -13.75 -9.53 22.88
C SER A 64 -13.47 -9.45 24.38
N GLY A 65 -13.49 -10.60 25.09
CA GLY A 65 -13.18 -10.66 26.54
C GLY A 65 -11.70 -10.93 26.86
N LYS A 66 -10.86 -11.22 25.87
CA LYS A 66 -9.44 -11.44 26.03
C LYS A 66 -8.68 -10.11 26.04
N LYS A 67 -7.65 -9.99 26.88
CA LYS A 67 -6.82 -8.77 26.93
C LYS A 67 -6.02 -8.59 25.65
N ILE A 68 -5.88 -7.34 25.20
CA ILE A 68 -5.17 -6.98 23.97
C ILE A 68 -3.72 -7.46 23.96
N LYS A 69 -3.04 -7.48 25.10
CA LYS A 69 -1.69 -8.07 25.23
C LYS A 69 -1.57 -9.53 24.85
N ALA A 70 -2.68 -10.27 24.84
CA ALA A 70 -2.73 -11.67 24.48
C ALA A 70 -3.22 -11.90 23.03
N TYR A 71 -3.45 -10.82 22.26
CA TYR A 71 -3.78 -10.91 20.85
C TYR A 71 -2.53 -11.17 20.00
N SER A 72 -2.71 -11.89 18.89
CA SER A 72 -1.70 -11.94 17.84
C SER A 72 -1.61 -10.58 17.13
N ARG A 73 -0.54 -10.33 16.39
CA ARG A 73 -0.39 -9.12 15.57
C ARG A 73 -1.57 -8.92 14.62
N GLY A 74 -2.02 -9.99 13.94
CA GLY A 74 -3.19 -9.93 13.07
C GLY A 74 -4.49 -9.58 13.81
N MET A 75 -4.68 -10.08 15.05
CA MET A 75 -5.84 -9.70 15.86
C MET A 75 -5.78 -8.23 16.28
N VAL A 76 -4.61 -7.71 16.64
CA VAL A 76 -4.44 -6.28 16.95
C VAL A 76 -4.73 -5.42 15.71
N MET A 77 -4.28 -5.84 14.53
CA MET A 77 -4.53 -5.17 13.27
C MET A 77 -6.03 -5.13 12.95
N LYS A 78 -6.71 -6.28 13.01
CA LYS A 78 -8.17 -6.38 12.83
C LYS A 78 -8.93 -5.52 13.84
N LEU A 79 -8.48 -5.47 15.11
CA LEU A 79 -9.06 -4.58 16.14
C LEU A 79 -8.87 -3.10 15.79
N SER A 80 -7.70 -2.72 15.28
CA SER A 80 -7.41 -1.34 14.86
C SER A 80 -8.31 -0.92 13.69
N LEU A 81 -8.51 -1.80 12.71
CA LEU A 81 -9.46 -1.59 11.62
C LEU A 81 -10.90 -1.48 12.12
N ALA A 82 -11.34 -2.39 13.03
CA ALA A 82 -12.66 -2.31 13.62
C ALA A 82 -12.90 -0.96 14.31
N ALA A 83 -11.91 -0.45 15.03
CA ALA A 83 -11.98 0.86 15.67
C ALA A 83 -12.04 2.00 14.65
N ALA A 84 -11.18 1.99 13.63
CA ALA A 84 -11.11 3.01 12.61
C ALA A 84 -12.41 3.08 11.76
N LEU A 85 -12.96 1.92 11.40
CA LEU A 85 -14.20 1.84 10.61
C LEU A 85 -15.45 2.24 11.42
N SER A 86 -15.40 2.13 12.77
CA SER A 86 -16.56 2.36 13.63
C SER A 86 -16.79 3.81 14.06
N HIS A 87 -15.86 4.73 13.74
CA HIS A 87 -16.08 6.15 14.05
C HIS A 87 -16.41 7.00 12.80
N GLY A 88 -16.72 6.36 11.68
CA GLY A 88 -17.10 7.04 10.44
C GLY A 88 -15.92 7.76 9.79
N ALA A 89 -14.73 7.14 9.83
CA ALA A 89 -13.58 7.63 9.08
C ALA A 89 -13.93 7.68 7.59
N LYS A 90 -13.44 8.69 6.90
CA LYS A 90 -13.48 8.82 5.44
C LYS A 90 -12.11 8.57 4.81
N LEU A 91 -11.06 8.79 5.58
CA LEU A 91 -9.69 8.51 5.18
C LEU A 91 -9.07 7.53 6.17
N LEU A 92 -8.60 6.39 5.69
CA LEU A 92 -7.77 5.48 6.45
C LEU A 92 -6.30 5.73 6.12
N LEU A 93 -5.49 5.94 7.16
CA LEU A 93 -4.03 6.00 7.08
C LEU A 93 -3.47 4.70 7.65
N LEU A 94 -2.83 3.91 6.80
CA LEU A 94 -2.28 2.61 7.17
C LEU A 94 -0.76 2.61 6.97
N ASP A 95 -0.04 2.34 8.04
CA ASP A 95 1.42 2.23 7.99
C ASP A 95 1.84 0.77 8.18
N GLU A 96 2.33 0.16 7.09
CA GLU A 96 2.78 -1.26 7.05
C GLU A 96 1.74 -2.25 7.62
N ALA A 97 0.45 -1.97 7.40
CA ALA A 97 -0.67 -2.65 8.05
C ALA A 97 -0.77 -4.16 7.76
N THR A 98 -0.19 -4.62 6.66
CA THR A 98 -0.20 -6.02 6.22
C THR A 98 1.12 -6.74 6.45
N SER A 99 2.17 -6.00 6.83
CA SER A 99 3.52 -6.51 7.02
C SER A 99 3.60 -7.55 8.13
N GLY A 100 4.24 -8.70 7.87
CA GLY A 100 4.45 -9.76 8.85
C GLY A 100 3.18 -10.48 9.32
N LEU A 101 2.05 -10.31 8.64
CA LEU A 101 0.86 -11.11 8.82
C LEU A 101 0.96 -12.42 8.03
N ASP A 102 0.24 -13.44 8.50
CA ASP A 102 0.06 -14.65 7.69
C ASP A 102 -0.78 -14.34 6.45
N PRO A 103 -0.63 -15.13 5.36
CA PRO A 103 -1.29 -14.83 4.08
C PRO A 103 -2.82 -14.75 4.16
N ILE A 104 -3.47 -15.54 5.02
CA ILE A 104 -4.93 -15.56 5.14
C ILE A 104 -5.43 -14.30 5.82
N VAL A 105 -4.83 -13.92 6.95
CA VAL A 105 -5.20 -12.69 7.66
C VAL A 105 -4.92 -11.46 6.81
N ARG A 106 -3.82 -11.48 6.04
CA ARG A 106 -3.47 -10.42 5.10
C ARG A 106 -4.54 -10.25 4.03
N ASP A 107 -4.97 -11.33 3.41
CA ASP A 107 -6.00 -11.31 2.37
C ASP A 107 -7.34 -10.83 2.91
N ASP A 108 -7.75 -11.30 4.10
CA ASP A 108 -8.94 -10.79 4.80
C ASP A 108 -8.90 -9.27 4.99
N ILE A 109 -7.74 -8.70 5.36
CA ILE A 109 -7.58 -7.25 5.57
C ILE A 109 -7.67 -6.51 4.24
N LEU A 110 -7.04 -7.02 3.19
CA LEU A 110 -7.12 -6.43 1.85
C LEU A 110 -8.56 -6.41 1.33
N ASP A 111 -9.33 -7.46 1.54
CA ASP A 111 -10.74 -7.51 1.15
C ASP A 111 -11.59 -6.48 1.91
N ILE A 112 -11.34 -6.29 3.21
CA ILE A 112 -12.01 -5.26 4.01
C ILE A 112 -11.69 -3.86 3.48
N LEU A 113 -10.44 -3.60 3.13
CA LEU A 113 -10.01 -2.32 2.58
C LEU A 113 -10.59 -2.10 1.19
N TYR A 114 -10.64 -3.16 0.37
CA TYR A 114 -11.28 -3.11 -0.94
C TYR A 114 -12.77 -2.79 -0.84
N ASP A 115 -13.52 -3.46 0.05
CA ASP A 115 -14.93 -3.15 0.32
C ASP A 115 -15.11 -1.68 0.75
N TYR A 116 -14.19 -1.18 1.60
CA TYR A 116 -14.25 0.17 2.15
C TYR A 116 -14.10 1.26 1.08
N ILE A 117 -13.21 1.08 0.11
CA ILE A 117 -12.98 2.06 -0.97
C ILE A 117 -14.04 2.04 -2.06
N GLN A 118 -15.00 1.08 -2.03
CA GLN A 118 -16.12 1.09 -2.99
C GLN A 118 -17.11 2.24 -2.73
N ASP A 119 -17.08 2.84 -1.55
CA ASP A 119 -17.82 4.07 -1.27
C ASP A 119 -17.02 5.28 -1.77
N GLU A 120 -17.58 6.06 -2.72
CA GLU A 120 -16.93 7.25 -3.30
C GLU A 120 -16.49 8.31 -2.27
N GLY A 121 -17.07 8.26 -1.06
CA GLY A 121 -16.71 9.13 0.05
C GLY A 121 -15.50 8.67 0.84
N HIS A 122 -14.95 7.47 0.57
CA HIS A 122 -13.88 6.85 1.33
C HIS A 122 -12.57 6.79 0.55
N SER A 123 -11.46 6.86 1.30
CA SER A 123 -10.11 6.78 0.73
C SER A 123 -9.18 6.04 1.67
N VAL A 124 -8.18 5.36 1.09
CA VAL A 124 -7.11 4.68 1.82
C VAL A 124 -5.77 5.25 1.38
N PHE A 125 -4.94 5.63 2.33
CA PHE A 125 -3.53 5.93 2.13
C PHE A 125 -2.70 4.86 2.84
N LEU A 126 -2.07 4.00 2.07
CA LEU A 126 -1.35 2.82 2.56
C LEU A 126 0.14 2.93 2.26
N SER A 127 0.98 2.81 3.28
CA SER A 127 2.40 2.47 3.08
C SER A 127 2.56 0.95 3.12
N SER A 128 3.29 0.38 2.17
CA SER A 128 3.64 -1.05 2.14
C SER A 128 4.92 -1.27 1.35
N HIS A 129 5.72 -2.25 1.77
CA HIS A 129 6.82 -2.79 0.97
C HIS A 129 6.40 -4.04 0.18
N ILE A 130 5.14 -4.44 0.28
CA ILE A 130 4.56 -5.60 -0.39
C ILE A 130 3.78 -5.12 -1.61
N THR A 131 4.38 -5.15 -2.77
CA THR A 131 3.81 -4.64 -4.02
C THR A 131 2.51 -5.31 -4.41
N GLY A 132 2.33 -6.61 -4.12
CA GLY A 132 1.08 -7.33 -4.37
C GLY A 132 -0.14 -6.73 -3.65
N ASP A 133 0.03 -6.10 -2.47
CA ASP A 133 -1.05 -5.39 -1.78
C ASP A 133 -1.44 -4.14 -2.56
N LEU A 134 -0.44 -3.42 -3.05
CA LEU A 134 -0.63 -2.21 -3.84
C LEU A 134 -1.26 -2.53 -5.19
N GLU A 135 -0.89 -3.64 -5.82
CA GLU A 135 -1.52 -4.11 -7.06
C GLU A 135 -3.01 -4.39 -6.88
N LYS A 136 -3.40 -4.96 -5.72
CA LYS A 136 -4.79 -5.30 -5.40
C LYS A 136 -5.64 -4.06 -5.05
N LEU A 137 -5.07 -3.06 -4.34
CA LEU A 137 -5.85 -1.99 -3.73
C LEU A 137 -5.65 -0.61 -4.36
N ALA A 138 -4.46 -0.30 -4.85
CA ALA A 138 -4.11 1.08 -5.13
C ALA A 138 -4.51 1.51 -6.55
N ASP A 139 -5.06 2.71 -6.68
CA ASP A 139 -5.24 3.40 -7.97
C ASP A 139 -4.00 4.23 -8.31
N TYR A 140 -3.35 4.82 -7.28
CA TYR A 140 -2.14 5.64 -7.42
C TYR A 140 -0.98 5.06 -6.62
N ILE A 141 0.20 5.06 -7.23
CA ILE A 141 1.43 4.55 -6.64
C ILE A 141 2.47 5.67 -6.55
N THR A 142 3.16 5.71 -5.43
CA THR A 142 4.34 6.56 -5.26
C THR A 142 5.47 5.74 -4.67
N PHE A 143 6.56 5.58 -5.43
CA PHE A 143 7.76 4.89 -4.97
C PHE A 143 8.77 5.89 -4.39
N ILE A 144 9.23 5.59 -3.17
CA ILE A 144 10.24 6.37 -2.45
C ILE A 144 11.48 5.50 -2.26
N HIS A 145 12.64 6.02 -2.63
CA HIS A 145 13.93 5.38 -2.37
C HIS A 145 14.97 6.41 -1.95
N GLN A 146 15.70 6.12 -0.86
CA GLN A 146 16.71 7.03 -0.28
C GLN A 146 16.20 8.47 -0.07
N GLY A 147 14.95 8.61 0.42
CA GLY A 147 14.34 9.91 0.70
C GLY A 147 13.89 10.69 -0.54
N LYS A 148 13.87 10.07 -1.71
CA LYS A 148 13.45 10.71 -2.98
C LYS A 148 12.32 9.92 -3.63
N ILE A 149 11.34 10.65 -4.15
CA ILE A 149 10.34 10.07 -5.05
C ILE A 149 11.02 9.83 -6.41
N PHE A 150 10.99 8.60 -6.90
CA PHE A 150 11.57 8.26 -8.20
C PHE A 150 10.51 7.88 -9.25
N LEU A 151 9.32 7.49 -8.81
CA LEU A 151 8.19 7.19 -9.67
C LEU A 151 6.90 7.53 -8.91
N SER A 152 5.95 8.20 -9.56
CA SER A 152 4.63 8.48 -9.01
C SER A 152 3.62 8.64 -10.12
N GLY A 153 2.45 8.02 -10.01
CA GLY A 153 1.40 8.11 -11.00
C GLY A 153 0.26 7.12 -10.74
N GLU A 154 -0.71 7.17 -11.61
CA GLU A 154 -1.79 6.19 -11.68
C GLU A 154 -1.21 4.81 -12.02
N LYS A 155 -1.61 3.78 -11.26
CA LYS A 155 -1.04 2.42 -11.36
C LYS A 155 -1.14 1.85 -12.78
N ASP A 156 -2.33 1.90 -13.35
CA ASP A 156 -2.56 1.30 -14.67
C ASP A 156 -1.77 2.04 -15.76
N THR A 157 -1.73 3.37 -15.71
CA THR A 157 -0.87 4.18 -16.60
C THR A 157 0.60 3.84 -16.47
N LEU A 158 1.09 3.60 -15.23
CA LEU A 158 2.47 3.17 -15.02
C LEU A 158 2.74 1.78 -15.63
N LEU A 159 1.84 0.82 -15.40
CA LEU A 159 1.97 -0.54 -15.93
C LEU A 159 1.82 -0.60 -17.47
N GLU A 160 1.05 0.30 -18.06
CA GLU A 160 0.95 0.45 -19.53
C GLU A 160 2.18 1.14 -20.12
N THR A 161 2.75 2.12 -19.42
CA THR A 161 3.92 2.89 -19.90
C THR A 161 5.18 2.04 -19.96
N TYR A 162 5.36 1.13 -19.00
CA TYR A 162 6.56 0.33 -18.88
C TYR A 162 6.30 -1.15 -19.22
N GLY A 163 7.35 -1.83 -19.65
CA GLY A 163 7.30 -3.27 -19.92
C GLY A 163 8.67 -3.90 -19.80
N LEU A 164 8.70 -5.24 -19.82
CA LEU A 164 9.93 -6.01 -19.78
C LEU A 164 10.33 -6.44 -21.18
N PHE A 165 11.54 -6.07 -21.57
CA PHE A 165 12.22 -6.55 -22.76
C PHE A 165 13.18 -7.68 -22.38
N HIS A 166 13.11 -8.80 -23.09
CA HIS A 166 14.02 -9.92 -22.98
C HIS A 166 14.78 -10.08 -24.30
N GLY A 167 16.11 -10.04 -24.25
CA GLY A 167 16.90 -10.11 -25.46
C GLY A 167 18.39 -10.30 -25.23
N SER A 168 19.17 -10.13 -26.31
CA SER A 168 20.63 -10.15 -26.23
C SER A 168 21.20 -8.79 -25.81
N ARG A 169 22.49 -8.77 -25.47
CA ARG A 169 23.20 -7.49 -25.16
C ARG A 169 23.29 -6.60 -26.41
N GLU A 170 23.42 -7.20 -27.58
CA GLU A 170 23.49 -6.51 -28.88
C GLU A 170 22.15 -5.79 -29.12
N GLN A 171 21.03 -6.50 -29.00
CA GLN A 171 19.69 -5.90 -29.11
C GLN A 171 19.45 -4.78 -28.11
N LEU A 172 19.88 -4.95 -26.84
CA LEU A 172 19.79 -3.90 -25.83
C LEU A 172 20.61 -2.66 -26.21
N ALA A 173 21.80 -2.86 -26.83
CA ALA A 173 22.68 -1.77 -27.22
C ALA A 173 22.13 -0.96 -28.42
N GLU A 174 21.24 -1.54 -29.22
CA GLU A 174 20.55 -0.86 -30.32
C GLU A 174 19.42 0.05 -29.84
N LEU A 175 18.92 -0.17 -28.62
CA LEU A 175 17.87 0.68 -28.04
C LEU A 175 18.42 2.06 -27.64
N ALA A 176 17.62 3.09 -27.82
CA ALA A 176 17.98 4.41 -27.35
C ALA A 176 18.15 4.40 -25.81
N PRO A 177 19.23 4.98 -25.26
CA PRO A 177 19.46 4.96 -23.80
C PRO A 177 18.31 5.52 -22.96
N ALA A 178 17.50 6.44 -23.50
CA ALA A 178 16.35 7.03 -22.84
C ALA A 178 15.16 6.08 -22.72
N THR A 179 15.08 5.06 -23.59
CA THR A 179 14.05 4.02 -23.60
C THR A 179 14.25 3.03 -22.45
N VAL A 180 15.50 2.77 -22.05
CA VAL A 180 15.85 1.77 -21.04
C VAL A 180 15.89 2.41 -19.66
N VAL A 181 14.96 2.04 -18.78
CA VAL A 181 14.92 2.49 -17.38
C VAL A 181 16.01 1.83 -16.56
N GLY A 182 16.23 0.54 -16.77
CA GLY A 182 17.30 -0.22 -16.16
C GLY A 182 17.29 -1.67 -16.66
N TYR A 183 18.43 -2.34 -16.59
CA TYR A 183 18.56 -3.72 -17.04
C TYR A 183 19.37 -4.59 -16.08
N ARG A 184 19.22 -5.90 -16.19
CA ARG A 184 20.00 -6.91 -15.48
C ARG A 184 20.43 -8.00 -16.48
N ASP A 185 21.66 -8.47 -16.27
CA ASP A 185 22.16 -9.63 -17.01
C ASP A 185 21.63 -10.92 -16.39
N SER A 186 21.40 -11.91 -17.22
CA SER A 186 21.11 -13.29 -16.86
C SER A 186 21.99 -14.23 -17.69
N ASP A 187 21.97 -15.51 -17.35
CA ASP A 187 22.74 -16.54 -18.09
C ASP A 187 22.25 -16.70 -19.55
N PHE A 188 21.05 -16.24 -19.85
CA PHE A 188 20.41 -16.37 -21.17
C PHE A 188 20.28 -15.04 -21.93
N GLY A 189 20.87 -13.96 -21.43
CA GLY A 189 20.80 -12.65 -22.07
C GLY A 189 20.58 -11.50 -21.07
N VAL A 190 19.75 -10.55 -21.45
CA VAL A 190 19.40 -9.41 -20.60
C VAL A 190 17.90 -9.29 -20.44
N THR A 191 17.46 -8.84 -19.26
CA THR A 191 16.10 -8.37 -19.06
C THR A 191 16.17 -6.88 -18.70
N ALA A 192 15.39 -6.07 -19.40
CA ALA A 192 15.37 -4.62 -19.22
C ALA A 192 13.95 -4.12 -19.01
N LEU A 193 13.78 -3.19 -18.06
CA LEU A 193 12.58 -2.37 -17.96
C LEU A 193 12.71 -1.24 -18.96
N VAL A 194 11.75 -1.16 -19.86
CA VAL A 194 11.74 -0.23 -21.00
C VAL A 194 10.45 0.58 -21.03
N LYS A 195 10.51 1.74 -21.66
CA LYS A 195 9.31 2.50 -22.00
C LYS A 195 8.69 1.90 -23.27
N ARG A 196 7.52 1.34 -23.11
CA ARG A 196 6.84 0.54 -24.15
C ARG A 196 6.65 1.32 -25.46
N TYR A 197 6.27 2.60 -25.38
CA TYR A 197 6.01 3.44 -26.56
C TYR A 197 7.25 3.89 -27.33
N GLU A 198 8.44 3.71 -26.74
CA GLU A 198 9.72 4.03 -27.39
C GLU A 198 10.40 2.78 -27.99
N MET A 199 9.78 1.60 -27.88
CA MET A 199 10.33 0.34 -28.39
C MET A 199 10.07 0.19 -29.88
N PRO A 200 11.05 -0.36 -30.65
CA PRO A 200 10.83 -0.81 -32.02
C PRO A 200 9.68 -1.84 -32.08
N GLY A 201 8.83 -1.72 -33.11
CA GLY A 201 7.60 -2.53 -33.22
C GLY A 201 7.81 -4.01 -33.50
N ASP A 202 9.02 -4.43 -33.84
CA ASP A 202 9.44 -5.80 -34.07
C ASP A 202 9.97 -6.52 -32.81
N LEU A 203 10.18 -5.77 -31.71
CA LEU A 203 10.63 -6.33 -30.44
C LEU A 203 9.47 -6.56 -29.48
N ALA A 204 9.37 -7.79 -28.99
CA ALA A 204 8.35 -8.16 -28.00
C ALA A 204 8.65 -7.52 -26.63
N VAL A 205 7.60 -6.97 -26.00
CA VAL A 205 7.66 -6.39 -24.67
C VAL A 205 6.55 -7.00 -23.82
N GLU A 206 6.93 -7.68 -22.76
CA GLU A 206 6.01 -8.28 -21.80
C GLU A 206 5.46 -7.24 -20.81
N ASN A 207 4.39 -7.59 -20.09
CA ASN A 207 3.86 -6.73 -19.04
C ASN A 207 4.81 -6.74 -17.86
N ALA A 208 5.11 -5.54 -17.34
CA ALA A 208 5.84 -5.39 -16.10
C ALA A 208 4.88 -5.39 -14.91
N THR A 209 5.36 -5.88 -13.77
CA THR A 209 4.70 -5.77 -12.46
C THR A 209 5.19 -4.53 -11.70
N LEU A 210 4.54 -4.18 -10.58
CA LEU A 210 5.07 -3.12 -9.69
C LEU A 210 6.44 -3.52 -9.09
N ASP A 211 6.66 -4.81 -8.84
CA ASP A 211 7.97 -5.32 -8.41
C ASP A 211 9.05 -5.03 -9.45
N ASP A 212 8.74 -5.27 -10.73
CA ASP A 212 9.68 -5.01 -11.82
C ASP A 212 10.00 -3.52 -11.93
N LEU A 213 8.96 -2.65 -11.87
CA LEU A 213 9.17 -1.20 -11.88
C LEU A 213 10.12 -0.78 -10.77
N MET A 214 9.90 -1.26 -9.55
CA MET A 214 10.75 -0.96 -8.40
C MET A 214 12.16 -1.52 -8.57
N LEU A 215 12.27 -2.81 -8.91
CA LEU A 215 13.53 -3.54 -8.98
C LEU A 215 14.49 -2.96 -10.02
N TYR A 216 13.99 -2.78 -11.25
CA TYR A 216 14.81 -2.28 -12.37
C TYR A 216 15.10 -0.79 -12.26
N SER A 217 14.18 0.01 -11.69
CA SER A 217 14.44 1.43 -11.46
C SER A 217 15.55 1.67 -10.44
N ILE A 218 15.59 0.86 -9.35
CA ILE A 218 16.53 1.04 -8.24
C ILE A 218 17.83 0.26 -8.45
N LYS A 219 17.74 -1.02 -8.83
CA LYS A 219 18.88 -1.94 -8.89
C LYS A 219 19.33 -2.27 -10.32
N GLY A 220 18.60 -1.83 -11.34
CA GLY A 220 18.95 -2.01 -12.74
C GLY A 220 20.22 -1.24 -13.10
N LYS A 221 21.09 -1.85 -13.93
CA LYS A 221 22.19 -1.14 -14.56
C LYS A 221 21.64 -0.10 -15.52
N LYS A 222 22.28 1.05 -15.63
CA LYS A 222 21.87 2.11 -16.58
C LYS A 222 22.69 1.97 -17.86
N PRO A 223 22.05 2.15 -19.05
CA PRO A 223 22.77 2.17 -20.31
C PRO A 223 23.86 3.26 -20.27
N GLY A 224 25.06 2.96 -20.75
CA GLY A 224 26.19 3.90 -20.81
C GLY A 224 26.87 4.23 -19.48
N LYS A 225 26.46 3.62 -18.35
CA LYS A 225 27.19 3.68 -17.09
C LYS A 225 27.79 2.32 -16.75
N GLU A 226 28.88 1.95 -17.39
CA GLU A 226 29.76 0.93 -16.83
C GLU A 226 30.29 1.45 -15.50
N ARG A 227 30.08 0.70 -14.44
CA ARG A 227 30.74 0.98 -13.15
C ARG A 227 32.25 0.81 -13.39
N ARG A 228 33.00 1.94 -13.38
CA ARG A 228 34.45 1.92 -13.16
C ARG A 228 34.77 1.43 -11.75
#